data_c7a720dc49c31df16f9ef8529810543a
#
_entry.id   c7a720dc49c31df16f9ef8529810543a
#
_cell.length_a   1.000
_cell.length_b   1.000
_cell.length_c   1.000
_cell.angle_alpha   90.00
_cell.angle_beta   90.00
_cell.angle_gamma   90.00
#
_symmetry.space_group_name_H-M   'P 1'
#
loop_
_entity.id
_entity.type
_entity.pdbx_description
1 polymer ?
#
loop_
_entity_poly.entity_id
_entity_poly.type
_entity_poly.pdbx_seq_one_letter_code
_entity_poly.pdbx_strand_id
1 'polypeptide(L)' 'MENLNCAPLLQNYRQAVDAWVNAIRAEEALAANDESMVAMEQWDTAGLHVHDTELTAKKARDLYKNALRKKNYGF' A
#
# COMPACT_ATOMS: atom_id res chain seq x y z
N MET A 1 -26.55 -13.61 12.97
CA MET A 1 -25.29 -13.60 13.68
C MET A 1 -24.22 -12.93 12.87
N GLU A 2 -23.52 -12.04 13.49
CA GLU A 2 -22.48 -11.33 12.80
C GLU A 2 -21.22 -12.17 12.64
N ASN A 3 -20.74 -12.23 11.43
CA ASN A 3 -19.53 -12.96 11.14
C ASN A 3 -18.36 -11.99 10.92
N LEU A 4 -17.55 -11.82 11.95
CA LEU A 4 -16.37 -10.95 11.85
C LEU A 4 -15.22 -11.70 11.18
N ASN A 5 -15.40 -11.98 9.89
CA ASN A 5 -14.38 -12.66 9.12
C ASN A 5 -13.30 -11.67 8.68
N CYS A 6 -12.13 -11.75 9.29
CA CYS A 6 -11.02 -10.85 9.01
C CYS A 6 -10.20 -11.27 7.79
N ALA A 7 -10.44 -12.44 7.23
CA ALA A 7 -9.62 -12.96 6.13
C ALA A 7 -9.65 -12.07 4.88
N PRO A 8 -10.82 -11.56 4.42
CA PRO A 8 -10.82 -10.64 3.27
C PRO A 8 -10.04 -9.35 3.55
N LEU A 9 -10.10 -8.83 4.76
CA LEU A 9 -9.38 -7.62 5.13
C LEU A 9 -7.87 -7.85 5.19
N LEU A 10 -7.45 -9.01 5.67
CA LEU A 10 -6.04 -9.37 5.65
C LEU A 10 -5.54 -9.52 4.21
N GLN A 11 -6.33 -10.14 3.35
CA GLN A 11 -5.98 -10.30 1.94
C GLN A 11 -5.83 -8.93 1.26
N ASN A 12 -6.77 -8.01 1.51
CA ASN A 12 -6.70 -6.66 0.98
C ASN A 12 -5.44 -5.93 1.47
N TYR A 13 -5.10 -6.09 2.74
CA TYR A 13 -3.89 -5.51 3.31
C TYR A 13 -2.64 -6.05 2.61
N ARG A 14 -2.55 -7.37 2.45
CA ARG A 14 -1.40 -7.99 1.77
C ARG A 14 -1.26 -7.50 0.34
N GLN A 15 -2.35 -7.42 -0.40
CA GLN A 15 -2.34 -6.92 -1.77
C GLN A 15 -1.92 -5.46 -1.83
N ALA A 16 -2.39 -4.65 -0.89
CA ALA A 16 -2.01 -3.24 -0.84
C ALA A 16 -0.53 -3.05 -0.51
N VAL A 17 0.03 -3.89 0.37
CA VAL A 17 1.46 -3.87 0.67
C VAL A 17 2.27 -4.29 -0.55
N ASP A 18 1.83 -5.32 -1.27
CA ASP A 18 2.52 -5.76 -2.48
C ASP A 18 2.55 -4.65 -3.53
N ALA A 19 1.43 -3.93 -3.71
CA ALA A 19 1.36 -2.81 -4.63
C ALA A 19 2.31 -1.69 -4.21
N TRP A 20 2.40 -1.41 -2.92
CA TRP A 20 3.31 -0.40 -2.38
C TRP A 20 4.77 -0.80 -2.60
N VAL A 21 5.14 -2.04 -2.30
CA VAL A 21 6.49 -2.55 -2.54
C VAL A 21 6.84 -2.47 -4.03
N ASN A 22 5.92 -2.85 -4.91
CA ASN A 22 6.14 -2.78 -6.34
C ASN A 22 6.33 -1.34 -6.81
N ALA A 23 5.58 -0.39 -6.24
CA ALA A 23 5.74 1.02 -6.56
C ALA A 23 7.11 1.55 -6.12
N ILE A 24 7.59 1.15 -4.94
CA ILE A 24 8.92 1.52 -4.44
C ILE A 24 9.99 0.99 -5.38
N ARG A 25 9.89 -0.26 -5.82
CA ARG A 25 10.86 -0.87 -6.72
C ARG A 25 10.85 -0.22 -8.09
N ALA A 26 9.69 0.18 -8.58
CA ALA A 26 9.58 0.89 -9.86
C ALA A 26 10.24 2.27 -9.78
N GLU A 27 10.05 2.98 -8.68
CA GLU A 27 10.72 4.27 -8.46
C GLU A 27 12.23 4.09 -8.38
N GLU A 28 12.69 3.11 -7.63
CA GLU A 28 14.12 2.83 -7.49
C GLU A 28 14.78 2.50 -8.84
N ALA A 29 14.07 1.74 -9.68
CA ALA A 29 14.58 1.37 -10.99
C ALA A 29 14.81 2.57 -11.90
N LEU A 30 13.98 3.61 -11.77
CA LEU A 30 14.14 4.83 -12.56
C LEU A 30 15.41 5.59 -12.20
N ALA A 31 15.84 5.52 -10.96
CA ALA A 31 17.02 6.23 -10.49
C ALA A 31 18.31 5.76 -11.17
N ALA A 32 18.33 4.54 -11.72
CA ALA A 32 19.54 3.94 -12.31
C ALA A 32 19.68 4.19 -13.81
N ASN A 33 18.67 4.78 -14.48
CA ASN A 33 18.60 4.73 -15.93
C ASN A 33 19.05 5.98 -16.65
N ASP A 34 18.72 7.17 -16.15
CA ASP A 34 18.91 8.38 -16.95
C ASP A 34 18.88 9.59 -16.02
N GLU A 35 19.64 10.62 -16.39
CA GLU A 35 19.68 11.89 -15.65
C GLU A 35 18.95 13.00 -16.39
N SER A 36 18.17 12.67 -17.42
CA SER A 36 17.46 13.65 -18.22
C SER A 36 16.28 14.27 -17.48
N MET A 37 15.76 15.37 -18.02
CA MET A 37 14.55 16.01 -17.50
C MET A 37 13.34 15.08 -17.57
N VAL A 38 13.23 14.28 -18.62
CA VAL A 38 12.14 13.33 -18.80
C VAL A 38 12.19 12.26 -17.69
N ALA A 39 13.39 11.76 -17.41
CA ALA A 39 13.57 10.78 -16.34
C ALA A 39 13.19 11.38 -14.99
N MET A 40 13.47 12.66 -14.76
CA MET A 40 13.10 13.36 -13.54
C MET A 40 11.59 13.46 -13.38
N GLU A 41 10.88 13.78 -14.45
CA GLU A 41 9.42 13.81 -14.44
C GLU A 41 8.82 12.43 -14.16
N GLN A 42 9.40 11.40 -14.76
CA GLN A 42 8.98 10.02 -14.51
C GLN A 42 9.21 9.62 -13.05
N TRP A 43 10.33 10.05 -12.49
CA TRP A 43 10.66 9.77 -11.09
C TRP A 43 9.67 10.46 -10.15
N ASP A 44 9.34 11.71 -10.42
CA ASP A 44 8.36 12.45 -9.62
C ASP A 44 7.00 11.77 -9.68
N THR A 45 6.57 11.33 -10.86
CA THR A 45 5.31 10.61 -11.02
C THR A 45 5.33 9.28 -10.26
N ALA A 46 6.45 8.55 -10.34
CA ALA A 46 6.61 7.31 -9.60
C ALA A 46 6.57 7.55 -8.08
N GLY A 47 7.14 8.65 -7.61
CA GLY A 47 7.08 9.03 -6.20
C GLY A 47 5.67 9.30 -5.72
N LEU A 48 4.84 9.94 -6.55
CA LEU A 48 3.42 10.13 -6.22
C LEU A 48 2.70 8.79 -6.12
N HIS A 49 3.01 7.86 -7.00
CA HIS A 49 2.41 6.53 -6.96
C HIS A 49 2.83 5.76 -5.71
N VAL A 50 4.10 5.87 -5.29
CA VAL A 50 4.57 5.28 -4.04
C VAL A 50 3.78 5.85 -2.87
N HIS A 51 3.57 7.16 -2.84
CA HIS A 51 2.82 7.81 -1.78
C HIS A 51 1.36 7.33 -1.74
N ASP A 52 0.71 7.25 -2.89
CA ASP A 52 -0.68 6.80 -2.98
C ASP A 52 -0.83 5.34 -2.53
N THR A 53 0.07 4.47 -2.97
CA THR A 53 0.03 3.06 -2.56
C THR A 53 0.36 2.89 -1.09
N GLU A 54 1.24 3.73 -0.54
CA GLU A 54 1.50 3.75 0.91
C GLU A 54 0.24 4.07 1.70
N LEU A 55 -0.48 5.13 1.32
CA LEU A 55 -1.71 5.52 2.00
C LEU A 55 -2.76 4.41 1.92
N THR A 56 -2.89 3.78 0.77
CA THR A 56 -3.82 2.67 0.58
C THR A 56 -3.45 1.49 1.49
N ALA A 57 -2.17 1.16 1.58
CA ALA A 57 -1.71 0.07 2.44
C ALA A 57 -1.96 0.37 3.92
N LYS A 58 -1.71 1.60 4.35
CA LYS A 58 -1.95 2.00 5.74
C LYS A 58 -3.44 1.98 6.09
N LYS A 59 -4.28 2.39 5.15
CA LYS A 59 -5.73 2.35 5.32
C LYS A 59 -6.23 0.90 5.44
N ALA A 60 -5.74 0.02 4.58
CA ALA A 60 -6.08 -1.40 4.63
C ALA A 60 -5.61 -2.04 5.94
N ARG A 61 -4.41 -1.66 6.41
CA ARG A 61 -3.89 -2.10 7.71
C ARG A 61 -4.82 -1.70 8.84
N ASP A 62 -5.26 -0.44 8.84
CA ASP A 62 -6.09 0.07 9.91
C ASP A 62 -7.47 -0.60 9.93
N LEU A 63 -8.04 -0.86 8.76
CA LEU A 63 -9.29 -1.60 8.66
C LEU A 63 -9.15 -3.01 9.24
N TYR A 64 -8.05 -3.68 8.94
CA TYR A 64 -7.78 -5.01 9.48
C TYR A 64 -7.59 -4.96 10.99
N LYS A 65 -6.80 -4.01 11.49
CA LYS A 65 -6.59 -3.84 12.93
C LYS A 65 -7.90 -3.56 13.67
N ASN A 66 -8.74 -2.71 13.11
CA ASN A 66 -10.02 -2.40 13.71
C ASN A 66 -10.94 -3.62 13.76
N ALA A 67 -10.92 -4.44 12.71
CA ALA A 67 -11.69 -5.68 12.69
C ALA A 67 -11.20 -6.66 13.77
N LEU A 68 -9.87 -6.75 13.94
CA LEU A 68 -9.29 -7.59 15.00
C LEU A 68 -9.67 -7.10 16.39
N ARG A 69 -9.69 -5.79 16.61
CA ARG A 69 -10.12 -5.22 17.89
C ARG A 69 -11.56 -5.56 18.18
N LYS A 70 -12.44 -5.42 17.19
CA LYS A 70 -13.85 -5.80 17.34
C LYS A 70 -14.00 -7.27 17.68
N LYS A 71 -13.27 -8.12 16.99
CA LYS A 71 -13.33 -9.55 17.20
C LYS A 71 -12.87 -9.94 18.60
N ASN A 72 -11.78 -9.32 19.08
CA ASN A 72 -11.14 -9.74 20.34
C ASN A 72 -11.64 -8.97 21.55
N TYR A 73 -12.04 -7.70 21.38
CA TYR A 73 -12.42 -6.83 22.49
C TYR A 73 -13.85 -6.36 22.43
N GLY A 74 -14.56 -6.58 21.34
CA GLY A 74 -15.95 -6.17 21.20
C GLY A 74 -16.18 -4.71 20.89
N PHE A 75 -15.14 -3.96 20.56
CA PHE A 75 -15.30 -2.53 20.20
C PHE A 75 -15.50 -2.33 18.73
#